data_51e8b8120887cd7b6bfd0ea599f9a23b
#
_entry.id   51e8b8120887cd7b6bfd0ea599f9a23b
#
_cell.length_a   1.000
_cell.length_b   1.000
_cell.length_c   1.000
_cell.angle_alpha   90.00
_cell.angle_beta   90.00
_cell.angle_gamma   90.00
#
_symmetry.space_group_name_H-M   'P 1'
#
loop_
_entity.id
_entity.type
_entity.pdbx_description
1 polymer ?
#
loop_
_entity_poly.entity_id
_entity_poly.type
_entity_poly.pdbx_seq_one_letter_code
_entity_poly.pdbx_strand_id
1 'polypeptide(L)'
;SKQERIVLDHMKASTFMISDGVVPTNEGRGYILRRLIRRAIRAFYGLTNNVESLEFLINPIIELYADSYPELVKNKDKILKLFVTEEQLFHKTLEKGTIEIQKLLTDKDTFNEEKAFFLFETFGFPYELTKEIAEENGIKLSDSRYMKKFEEHQSKSSSFKKSTNKGVDYDVASNV
;
A
#
# COMPACT_ATOMS: atom_id res chain seq x y z
N SER A 1 -9.32 -21.39 0.76
CA SER A 1 -9.73 -20.55 -0.39
C SER A 1 -8.54 -19.78 -0.96
N LYS A 2 -8.72 -19.12 -2.12
CA LYS A 2 -7.69 -18.25 -2.71
C LYS A 2 -7.41 -17.05 -1.80
N GLN A 3 -8.44 -16.50 -1.19
CA GLN A 3 -8.31 -15.33 -0.30
C GLN A 3 -7.54 -15.66 0.98
N GLU A 4 -7.81 -16.80 1.60
CA GLU A 4 -7.05 -17.25 2.79
C GLU A 4 -5.56 -17.37 2.49
N ARG A 5 -5.20 -17.96 1.35
CA ARG A 5 -3.79 -18.05 0.93
C ARG A 5 -3.17 -16.68 0.73
N ILE A 6 -3.88 -15.73 0.12
CA ILE A 6 -3.40 -14.35 -0.04
C ILE A 6 -3.13 -13.73 1.34
N VAL A 7 -4.05 -13.87 2.30
CA VAL A 7 -3.87 -13.33 3.65
C VAL A 7 -2.60 -13.92 4.27
N LEU A 8 -2.48 -15.24 4.34
CA LEU A 8 -1.36 -15.91 5.02
C LEU A 8 0.00 -15.60 4.35
N ASP A 9 0.08 -15.70 3.02
CA ASP A 9 1.32 -15.44 2.28
C ASP A 9 1.78 -13.98 2.43
N HIS A 10 0.84 -13.04 2.36
CA HIS A 10 1.16 -11.62 2.45
C HIS A 10 1.47 -11.19 3.88
N MET A 11 0.80 -11.74 4.88
CA MET A 11 1.11 -11.50 6.29
C MET A 11 2.51 -12.02 6.64
N LYS A 12 2.83 -13.25 6.23
CA LYS A 12 4.17 -13.81 6.40
C LYS A 12 5.23 -12.91 5.75
N ALA A 13 5.08 -12.61 4.45
CA ALA A 13 6.05 -11.77 3.72
C ALA A 13 6.22 -10.39 4.37
N SER A 14 5.13 -9.76 4.79
CA SER A 14 5.17 -8.45 5.46
C SER A 14 5.90 -8.51 6.80
N THR A 15 5.67 -9.55 7.60
CA THR A 15 6.35 -9.76 8.90
C THR A 15 7.87 -9.86 8.70
N PHE A 16 8.34 -10.66 7.74
CA PHE A 16 9.76 -10.79 7.43
C PHE A 16 10.36 -9.48 6.88
N MET A 17 9.69 -8.84 5.93
CA MET A 17 10.18 -7.57 5.37
C MET A 17 10.34 -6.48 6.42
N ILE A 18 9.40 -6.36 7.37
CA ILE A 18 9.50 -5.39 8.46
C ILE A 18 10.65 -5.76 9.40
N SER A 19 10.82 -7.03 9.72
CA SER A 19 11.96 -7.50 10.53
C SER A 19 13.29 -7.15 9.89
N ASP A 20 13.41 -7.28 8.55
CA ASP A 20 14.58 -6.89 7.76
C ASP A 20 14.78 -5.37 7.62
N GLY A 21 13.94 -4.58 8.30
CA GLY A 21 14.08 -3.13 8.35
C GLY A 21 13.34 -2.37 7.25
N VAL A 22 12.52 -3.03 6.43
CA VAL A 22 11.69 -2.34 5.44
C VAL A 22 10.55 -1.60 6.15
N VAL A 23 10.32 -0.36 5.75
CA VAL A 23 9.22 0.49 6.24
C VAL A 23 8.25 0.75 5.10
N PRO A 24 6.92 0.75 5.33
CA PRO A 24 5.94 1.07 4.29
C PRO A 24 6.15 2.50 3.76
N THR A 25 6.39 2.61 2.45
CA THR A 25 6.62 3.89 1.74
C THR A 25 5.90 3.91 0.40
N ASN A 26 6.04 5.00 -0.35
CA ASN A 26 5.48 5.13 -1.70
C ASN A 26 6.44 4.66 -2.81
N GLU A 27 7.66 4.24 -2.46
CA GLU A 27 8.70 3.91 -3.43
C GLU A 27 9.48 2.66 -3.01
N GLY A 28 10.10 1.98 -3.99
CA GLY A 28 11.02 0.86 -3.77
C GLY A 28 10.42 -0.31 -2.99
N ARG A 29 11.22 -0.91 -2.11
CA ARG A 29 10.79 -2.06 -1.30
C ARG A 29 9.66 -1.73 -0.33
N GLY A 30 9.63 -0.49 0.18
CA GLY A 30 8.57 -0.03 1.07
C GLY A 30 7.21 0.05 0.38
N TYR A 31 7.16 0.38 -0.91
CA TYR A 31 5.95 0.31 -1.72
C TYR A 31 5.43 -1.13 -1.85
N ILE A 32 6.34 -2.09 -2.09
CA ILE A 32 5.97 -3.51 -2.16
C ILE A 32 5.38 -3.97 -0.82
N LEU A 33 6.02 -3.64 0.30
CA LEU A 33 5.53 -3.96 1.64
C LEU A 33 4.13 -3.38 1.88
N ARG A 34 3.95 -2.09 1.61
CA ARG A 34 2.64 -1.42 1.73
C ARG A 34 1.56 -2.13 0.92
N ARG A 35 1.86 -2.51 -0.30
CA ARG A 35 0.95 -3.21 -1.18
C ARG A 35 0.58 -4.60 -0.67
N LEU A 36 1.55 -5.36 -0.11
CA LEU A 36 1.28 -6.67 0.50
C LEU A 36 0.35 -6.55 1.71
N ILE A 37 0.62 -5.62 2.63
CA ILE A 37 -0.22 -5.36 3.80
C ILE A 37 -1.65 -5.03 3.38
N ARG A 38 -1.81 -4.06 2.48
CA ARG A 38 -3.14 -3.62 2.02
C ARG A 38 -3.91 -4.71 1.30
N ARG A 39 -3.22 -5.56 0.54
CA ARG A 39 -3.87 -6.69 -0.14
C ARG A 39 -4.30 -7.79 0.84
N ALA A 40 -3.53 -8.04 1.90
CA ALA A 40 -3.93 -8.95 2.97
C ALA A 40 -5.19 -8.45 3.68
N ILE A 41 -5.22 -7.17 4.08
CA ILE A 41 -6.37 -6.53 4.74
C ILE A 41 -7.63 -6.65 3.87
N ARG A 42 -7.54 -6.32 2.58
CA ARG A 42 -8.69 -6.46 1.70
C ARG A 42 -9.16 -7.90 1.52
N ALA A 43 -8.22 -8.84 1.31
CA ALA A 43 -8.57 -10.25 1.16
C ALA A 43 -9.30 -10.78 2.40
N PHE A 44 -8.86 -10.35 3.59
CA PHE A 44 -9.49 -10.69 4.86
C PHE A 44 -10.88 -10.06 5.00
N TYR A 45 -11.02 -8.79 4.67
CA TYR A 45 -12.32 -8.12 4.64
C TYR A 45 -13.31 -8.83 3.71
N GLY A 46 -12.86 -9.29 2.54
CA GLY A 46 -13.69 -10.07 1.62
C GLY A 46 -14.10 -11.46 2.13
N LEU A 47 -13.39 -12.01 3.14
CA LEU A 47 -13.73 -13.28 3.77
C LEU A 47 -14.74 -13.12 4.92
N THR A 48 -14.59 -12.05 5.69
CA THR A 48 -15.27 -11.90 6.99
C THR A 48 -16.34 -10.83 6.98
N ASN A 49 -16.35 -9.93 6.00
CA ASN A 49 -17.12 -8.67 5.99
C ASN A 49 -16.91 -7.85 7.28
N ASN A 50 -15.77 -8.03 7.95
CA ASN A 50 -15.45 -7.39 9.20
C ASN A 50 -14.11 -6.64 9.10
N VAL A 51 -14.05 -5.46 9.73
CA VAL A 51 -12.88 -4.58 9.79
C VAL A 51 -12.04 -4.94 11.02
N GLU A 52 -11.79 -6.23 11.25
CA GLU A 52 -10.90 -6.67 12.31
C GLU A 52 -9.43 -6.50 11.89
N SER A 53 -8.59 -6.16 12.86
CA SER A 53 -7.15 -6.08 12.64
C SER A 53 -6.57 -7.46 12.34
N LEU A 54 -5.63 -7.53 11.38
CA LEU A 54 -4.85 -8.72 11.08
C LEU A 54 -3.65 -8.93 12.03
N GLU A 55 -3.50 -8.04 13.02
CA GLU A 55 -2.43 -8.09 14.02
C GLU A 55 -2.32 -9.47 14.69
N PHE A 56 -3.46 -10.14 14.93
CA PHE A 56 -3.49 -11.46 15.57
C PHE A 56 -2.73 -12.54 14.81
N LEU A 57 -2.47 -12.37 13.50
CA LEU A 57 -1.69 -13.32 12.71
C LEU A 57 -0.17 -13.15 12.87
N ILE A 58 0.30 -12.00 13.38
CA ILE A 58 1.73 -11.70 13.49
C ILE A 58 2.40 -12.61 14.52
N ASN A 59 1.81 -12.76 15.69
CA ASN A 59 2.37 -13.61 16.76
C ASN A 59 2.53 -15.07 16.33
N PRO A 60 1.52 -15.76 15.79
CA PRO A 60 1.67 -17.13 15.29
C PRO A 60 2.74 -17.27 14.21
N ILE A 61 2.90 -16.26 13.33
CA ILE A 61 3.95 -16.27 12.31
C ILE A 61 5.32 -16.18 12.99
N ILE A 62 5.51 -15.27 13.95
CA ILE A 62 6.78 -15.14 14.68
C ILE A 62 7.11 -16.45 15.40
N GLU A 63 6.16 -17.02 16.12
CA GLU A 63 6.33 -18.28 16.86
C GLU A 63 6.72 -19.44 15.95
N LEU A 64 6.06 -19.56 14.80
CA LEU A 64 6.33 -20.64 13.83
C LEU A 64 7.78 -20.61 13.29
N TYR A 65 8.37 -19.43 13.19
CA TYR A 65 9.68 -19.23 12.60
C TYR A 65 10.76 -18.85 13.61
N ALA A 66 10.46 -18.76 14.92
CA ALA A 66 11.34 -18.26 15.98
C ALA A 66 12.68 -18.99 16.05
N ASP A 67 12.70 -20.31 15.91
CA ASP A 67 13.90 -21.13 16.00
C ASP A 67 14.89 -20.89 14.83
N SER A 68 14.34 -20.65 13.64
CA SER A 68 15.15 -20.42 12.43
C SER A 68 15.47 -18.96 12.18
N TYR A 69 14.64 -18.05 12.72
CA TYR A 69 14.73 -16.59 12.53
C TYR A 69 14.51 -15.86 13.85
N PRO A 70 15.46 -15.94 14.80
CA PRO A 70 15.32 -15.32 16.12
C PRO A 70 15.16 -13.80 16.09
N GLU A 71 15.58 -13.14 14.99
CA GLU A 71 15.36 -11.72 14.75
C GLU A 71 13.89 -11.33 14.67
N LEU A 72 12.98 -12.24 14.31
CA LEU A 72 11.54 -11.98 14.33
C LEU A 72 11.05 -11.73 15.75
N VAL A 73 11.50 -12.53 16.70
CA VAL A 73 11.18 -12.35 18.13
C VAL A 73 11.73 -11.03 18.64
N LYS A 74 13.00 -10.74 18.31
CA LYS A 74 13.68 -9.50 18.72
C LYS A 74 12.98 -8.25 18.16
N ASN A 75 12.46 -8.32 16.95
CA ASN A 75 11.83 -7.20 16.25
C ASN A 75 10.30 -7.15 16.40
N LYS A 76 9.70 -8.01 17.24
CA LYS A 76 8.25 -8.16 17.39
C LYS A 76 7.50 -6.84 17.56
N ASP A 77 7.92 -6.00 18.51
CA ASP A 77 7.24 -4.72 18.79
C ASP A 77 7.29 -3.76 17.60
N LYS A 78 8.42 -3.75 16.88
CA LYS A 78 8.57 -2.98 15.66
C LYS A 78 7.64 -3.49 14.55
N ILE A 79 7.55 -4.81 14.39
CA ILE A 79 6.68 -5.45 13.39
C ILE A 79 5.23 -5.07 13.66
N LEU A 80 4.76 -5.27 14.88
CA LEU A 80 3.40 -4.92 15.30
C LEU A 80 3.10 -3.44 15.07
N LYS A 81 3.97 -2.55 15.56
CA LYS A 81 3.77 -1.11 15.43
C LYS A 81 3.66 -0.64 13.98
N LEU A 82 4.55 -1.08 13.10
CA LEU A 82 4.54 -0.68 11.69
C LEU A 82 3.34 -1.24 10.95
N PHE A 83 2.99 -2.51 11.23
CA PHE A 83 1.82 -3.15 10.61
C PHE A 83 0.53 -2.44 11.01
N VAL A 84 0.27 -2.27 12.30
CA VAL A 84 -0.94 -1.63 12.83
C VAL A 84 -1.07 -0.19 12.34
N THR A 85 0.06 0.54 12.27
CA THR A 85 0.05 1.91 11.74
C THR A 85 -0.40 1.94 10.27
N GLU A 86 0.14 1.06 9.41
CA GLU A 86 -0.24 1.01 7.99
C GLU A 86 -1.68 0.50 7.81
N GLU A 87 -2.10 -0.44 8.65
CA GLU A 87 -3.47 -0.96 8.66
C GLU A 87 -4.48 0.14 8.98
N GLN A 88 -4.26 0.92 10.05
CA GLN A 88 -5.12 2.04 10.42
C GLN A 88 -5.19 3.13 9.33
N LEU A 89 -4.06 3.42 8.69
CA LEU A 89 -4.02 4.34 7.56
C LEU A 89 -4.82 3.80 6.37
N PHE A 90 -4.74 2.50 6.13
CA PHE A 90 -5.44 1.89 5.00
C PHE A 90 -6.94 1.78 5.23
N HIS A 91 -7.41 1.50 6.44
CA HIS A 91 -8.84 1.50 6.73
C HIS A 91 -9.52 2.83 6.37
N LYS A 92 -8.90 3.96 6.73
CA LYS A 92 -9.38 5.29 6.33
C LYS A 92 -9.44 5.48 4.81
N THR A 93 -8.43 4.97 4.11
CA THR A 93 -8.35 5.00 2.65
C THR A 93 -9.39 4.09 2.01
N LEU A 94 -9.56 2.88 2.57
CA LEU A 94 -10.47 1.87 2.06
C LEU A 94 -11.93 2.35 2.09
N GLU A 95 -12.37 2.94 3.20
CA GLU A 95 -13.72 3.48 3.32
C GLU A 95 -14.01 4.55 2.26
N LYS A 96 -13.15 5.58 2.19
CA LYS A 96 -13.30 6.69 1.25
C LYS A 96 -13.18 6.24 -0.21
N GLY A 97 -12.17 5.42 -0.50
CA GLY A 97 -11.92 4.92 -1.83
C GLY A 97 -13.02 3.98 -2.33
N THR A 98 -13.60 3.16 -1.45
CA THR A 98 -14.72 2.28 -1.79
C THR A 98 -15.99 3.07 -2.13
N ILE A 99 -16.30 4.11 -1.38
CA ILE A 99 -17.43 5.01 -1.68
C ILE A 99 -17.21 5.69 -3.03
N GLU A 100 -16.01 6.18 -3.29
CA GLU A 100 -15.72 6.91 -4.52
C GLU A 100 -15.70 5.99 -5.75
N ILE A 101 -15.11 4.80 -5.66
CA ILE A 101 -15.12 3.85 -6.79
C ILE A 101 -16.55 3.41 -7.13
N GLN A 102 -17.41 3.21 -6.12
CA GLN A 102 -18.82 2.89 -6.37
C GLN A 102 -19.53 4.00 -7.13
N LYS A 103 -19.29 5.28 -6.78
CA LYS A 103 -19.82 6.42 -7.52
C LYS A 103 -19.30 6.44 -8.97
N LEU A 104 -18.02 6.25 -9.16
CA LEU A 104 -17.41 6.24 -10.49
C LEU A 104 -17.90 5.08 -11.36
N LEU A 105 -18.26 3.95 -10.74
CA LEU A 105 -18.80 2.77 -11.41
C LEU A 105 -20.30 2.88 -11.75
N THR A 106 -21.01 3.91 -11.30
CA THR A 106 -22.39 4.18 -11.75
C THR A 106 -22.46 4.43 -13.26
N ASP A 107 -21.39 4.98 -13.82
CA ASP A 107 -21.19 5.15 -15.26
C ASP A 107 -20.01 4.29 -15.71
N LYS A 108 -20.29 3.02 -15.99
CA LYS A 108 -19.28 2.01 -16.34
C LYS A 108 -18.55 2.33 -17.65
N ASP A 109 -19.22 2.97 -18.59
CA ASP A 109 -18.67 3.27 -19.92
C ASP A 109 -17.56 4.34 -19.84
N THR A 110 -17.59 5.18 -18.82
CA THR A 110 -16.58 6.21 -18.59
C THR A 110 -15.48 5.79 -17.63
N PHE A 111 -15.58 4.60 -16.98
CA PHE A 111 -14.55 4.14 -16.04
C PHE A 111 -13.32 3.63 -16.80
N ASN A 112 -12.17 4.24 -16.55
CA ASN A 112 -10.93 3.99 -17.26
C ASN A 112 -9.70 4.17 -16.36
N GLU A 113 -8.50 4.06 -16.94
CA GLU A 113 -7.22 4.20 -16.23
C GLU A 113 -7.00 5.58 -15.61
N GLU A 114 -7.65 6.63 -16.13
CA GLU A 114 -7.59 7.98 -15.54
C GLU A 114 -8.32 8.04 -14.21
N LYS A 115 -9.51 7.46 -14.16
CA LYS A 115 -10.28 7.34 -12.92
C LYS A 115 -9.59 6.41 -11.91
N ALA A 116 -8.97 5.34 -12.37
CA ALA A 116 -8.16 4.47 -11.54
C ALA A 116 -6.94 5.21 -10.95
N PHE A 117 -6.28 6.05 -11.75
CA PHE A 117 -5.19 6.88 -11.28
C PHE A 117 -5.65 7.97 -10.30
N PHE A 118 -6.77 8.60 -10.55
CA PHE A 118 -7.40 9.56 -9.63
C PHE A 118 -7.67 8.95 -8.26
N LEU A 119 -8.18 7.72 -8.20
CA LEU A 119 -8.39 7.01 -6.94
C LEU A 119 -7.07 6.77 -6.18
N PHE A 120 -6.01 6.44 -6.90
CA PHE A 120 -4.68 6.28 -6.33
C PHE A 120 -4.12 7.61 -5.82
N GLU A 121 -4.13 8.65 -6.65
CA GLU A 121 -3.53 9.96 -6.35
C GLU A 121 -4.26 10.66 -5.19
N THR A 122 -5.59 10.67 -5.22
CA THR A 122 -6.42 11.46 -4.29
C THR A 122 -6.65 10.73 -2.97
N PHE A 123 -6.92 9.43 -3.05
CA PHE A 123 -7.30 8.63 -1.86
C PHE A 123 -6.21 7.64 -1.43
N GLY A 124 -5.13 7.47 -2.20
CA GLY A 124 -4.14 6.42 -1.96
C GLY A 124 -4.70 5.01 -2.17
N PHE A 125 -5.78 4.88 -2.94
CA PHE A 125 -6.44 3.61 -3.20
C PHE A 125 -5.63 2.79 -4.19
N PRO A 126 -5.15 1.59 -3.84
CA PRO A 126 -4.22 0.85 -4.69
C PRO A 126 -4.83 0.49 -6.05
N TYR A 127 -4.02 0.62 -7.10
CA TYR A 127 -4.46 0.31 -8.46
C TYR A 127 -4.94 -1.14 -8.62
N GLU A 128 -4.22 -2.09 -8.02
CA GLU A 128 -4.57 -3.50 -8.08
C GLU A 128 -5.97 -3.76 -7.50
N LEU A 129 -6.31 -2.99 -6.49
CA LEU A 129 -7.61 -3.05 -5.85
C LEU A 129 -8.69 -2.45 -6.75
N THR A 130 -8.40 -1.29 -7.34
CA THR A 130 -9.26 -0.66 -8.34
C THR A 130 -9.50 -1.59 -9.53
N LYS A 131 -8.45 -2.25 -10.02
CA LYS A 131 -8.52 -3.19 -11.14
C LYS A 131 -9.40 -4.41 -10.81
N GLU A 132 -9.23 -5.00 -9.63
CA GLU A 132 -10.03 -6.15 -9.18
C GLU A 132 -11.51 -5.78 -9.08
N ILE A 133 -11.85 -4.61 -8.51
CA ILE A 133 -13.25 -4.13 -8.45
C ILE A 133 -13.80 -3.83 -9.86
N ALA A 134 -12.99 -3.24 -10.74
CA ALA A 134 -13.39 -2.97 -12.12
C ALA A 134 -13.69 -4.28 -12.88
N GLU A 135 -12.82 -5.29 -12.73
CA GLU A 135 -13.01 -6.62 -13.33
C GLU A 135 -14.28 -7.31 -12.82
N GLU A 136 -14.59 -7.23 -11.52
CA GLU A 136 -15.84 -7.71 -10.93
C GLU A 136 -17.08 -7.03 -11.53
N ASN A 137 -16.93 -5.80 -12.03
CA ASN A 137 -17.97 -5.04 -12.72
C ASN A 137 -17.95 -5.17 -14.25
N GLY A 138 -17.10 -6.07 -14.79
CA GLY A 138 -16.98 -6.34 -16.22
C GLY A 138 -16.09 -5.34 -16.98
N ILE A 139 -15.36 -4.48 -16.29
CA ILE A 139 -14.47 -3.47 -16.88
C ILE A 139 -13.02 -3.97 -16.85
N LYS A 140 -12.35 -3.94 -18.00
CA LYS A 140 -10.94 -4.31 -18.12
C LYS A 140 -10.07 -3.06 -18.19
N LEU A 141 -9.16 -2.90 -17.22
CA LEU A 141 -8.16 -1.85 -17.21
C LEU A 141 -6.83 -2.34 -17.80
N SER A 142 -6.14 -1.47 -18.51
CA SER A 142 -4.84 -1.73 -19.11
C SER A 142 -3.72 -1.31 -18.16
N ASP A 143 -2.92 -2.29 -17.69
CA ASP A 143 -1.77 -2.03 -16.82
C ASP A 143 -0.75 -1.09 -17.47
N SER A 144 -0.52 -1.23 -18.79
CA SER A 144 0.42 -0.38 -19.51
C SER A 144 -0.03 1.08 -19.59
N ARG A 145 -1.32 1.35 -19.78
CA ARG A 145 -1.86 2.71 -19.78
C ARG A 145 -1.82 3.34 -18.41
N TYR A 146 -2.15 2.56 -17.37
CA TYR A 146 -2.03 3.03 -15.99
C TYR A 146 -0.58 3.35 -15.61
N MET A 147 0.37 2.46 -15.92
CA MET A 147 1.78 2.67 -15.61
C MET A 147 2.34 3.91 -16.31
N LYS A 148 1.96 4.18 -17.54
CA LYS A 148 2.35 5.40 -18.25
C LYS A 148 1.89 6.65 -17.50
N LYS A 149 0.66 6.68 -17.01
CA LYS A 149 0.17 7.82 -16.19
C LYS A 149 0.90 7.95 -14.85
N PHE A 150 1.20 6.83 -14.22
CA PHE A 150 1.97 6.80 -12.98
C PHE A 150 3.38 7.39 -13.17
N GLU A 151 4.07 7.00 -14.25
CA GLU A 151 5.40 7.53 -14.60
C GLU A 151 5.37 9.03 -14.94
N GLU A 152 4.36 9.47 -15.70
CA GLU A 152 4.16 10.89 -16.01
C GLU A 152 3.96 11.73 -14.74
N HIS A 153 3.20 11.21 -13.77
CA HIS A 153 3.00 11.89 -12.48
C HIS A 153 4.28 11.91 -11.63
N GLN A 154 4.99 10.78 -11.56
CA GLN A 154 6.24 10.67 -10.81
C GLN A 154 7.32 11.61 -11.37
N SER A 155 7.42 11.75 -12.69
CA SER A 155 8.34 12.68 -13.33
C SER A 155 8.02 14.14 -13.03
N LYS A 156 6.74 14.53 -13.00
CA LYS A 156 6.29 15.88 -12.62
C LYS A 156 6.60 16.19 -11.16
N SER A 157 6.36 15.26 -10.24
CA SER A 157 6.65 15.48 -8.81
C SER A 157 8.15 15.50 -8.49
N SER A 158 8.97 14.76 -9.23
CA SER A 158 10.44 14.81 -9.08
C SER A 158 11.05 16.10 -9.64
N SER A 159 10.50 16.66 -10.74
CA SER A 159 10.93 17.94 -11.28
C SER A 159 10.57 19.12 -10.35
N PHE A 160 9.44 19.05 -9.66
CA PHE A 160 9.03 20.05 -8.67
C PHE A 160 9.94 20.05 -7.44
N LYS A 161 10.34 18.88 -6.93
CA LYS A 161 11.32 18.77 -5.83
C LYS A 161 12.70 19.30 -6.20
N LYS A 162 13.14 19.19 -7.46
CA LYS A 162 14.39 19.76 -7.94
C LYS A 162 14.35 21.29 -8.07
N SER A 163 13.19 21.88 -8.33
CA SER A 163 13.06 23.34 -8.45
C SER A 163 12.97 24.04 -7.09
N THR A 164 12.43 23.38 -6.06
CA THR A 164 12.37 23.94 -4.69
C THR A 164 13.69 23.83 -3.92
N ASN A 165 14.61 22.95 -4.32
CA ASN A 165 15.95 22.85 -3.70
C ASN A 165 17.01 23.80 -4.31
N LYS A 166 16.65 24.67 -5.25
CA LYS A 166 17.58 25.68 -5.83
C LYS A 166 17.54 27.05 -5.14
N GLY A 167 16.99 27.17 -3.96
CA GLY A 167 16.84 28.46 -3.32
C GLY A 167 17.02 28.45 -1.81
N VAL A 168 18.15 27.94 -1.28
CA VAL A 168 18.72 28.42 0.00
C VAL A 168 20.22 28.11 -0.02
N ASP A 169 21.00 29.01 -0.58
CA ASP A 169 22.41 29.14 -0.25
C ASP A 169 22.50 29.71 1.18
N TYR A 170 22.89 28.90 2.13
CA TYR A 170 23.37 29.40 3.41
C TYR A 170 24.82 29.79 3.24
N ASP A 171 25.04 31.09 3.03
CA ASP A 171 26.31 31.75 3.26
C ASP A 171 26.72 31.52 4.73
N VAL A 172 27.63 30.58 4.96
CA VAL A 172 28.35 30.49 6.23
C VAL A 172 29.54 31.43 6.09
N ALA A 173 29.30 32.70 6.41
CA ALA A 173 30.36 33.68 6.58
C ALA A 173 31.24 33.24 7.75
N SER A 174 32.49 32.92 7.43
CA SER A 174 33.63 32.84 8.30
C SER A 174 33.78 34.15 9.09
N ASN A 175 33.85 34.04 10.41
CA ASN A 175 34.56 35.04 11.20
C ASN A 175 35.27 34.36 12.38
N VAL A 176 36.60 34.34 12.25
CA VAL A 176 37.70 34.47 13.24
C VAL A 176 37.51 33.77 14.58
#